data_33365b5eacd4e450ac01734be05d16a1
#
_entry.id   33365b5eacd4e450ac01734be05d16a1
#
_cell.length_a   1.000
_cell.length_b   1.000
_cell.length_c   1.000
_cell.angle_alpha   90.00
_cell.angle_beta   90.00
_cell.angle_gamma   90.00
#
_symmetry.space_group_name_H-M   'P 1'
#
loop_
_entity.id
_entity.type
_entity.pdbx_description
1 polymer ?
#
loop_
_entity_poly.entity_id
_entity_poly.type
_entity_poly.pdbx_seq_one_letter_code
_entity_poly.pdbx_strand_id
1 'polypeptide(L)'
;MPEAPHGPYQGFTVPPMPSGPPPAPPSALRAAAVALLNLSGLGLGYALLRRWAALALCLAATAVLLFVALPADADGLPAGVLLGHLVVLLLAAAHGARLGLRTPLSLRAPLALLLGLALLAVPAGGALWYDGARAEAEQQALLGRLEKADDLVAAAGRHTFAASRADYRSALAVYRDLAVDHPGSRAADRVPARMRAYYAGVGAAYGRGEYCMAVEPLQFLRTVPRTMPADQLGSLTRWPDDRLATSLYECGKAGLGDGGGTWVERFRELLADFPGSPAAAKVVPAVDAAVRTAQRGVGGNAPCTAVERLHTLDTRLTDLAATAGGASTDLTAVAARAGRCGDAGAFECGVDQYRDGDFAAARQSMRNYVSDSKGGGKRERAKKIAIAAEVAQTLPAAGKKLPTTASGGTISVTVKNDSPHDITVLYTGPVTGSFTLEACGGCTAYSLAATITPGFKPCSDSGRNYPQRTIRLPTGTTYFVHQPQGSGAGSPASDTARLRTGYVYTECAYTTRTFGSGT
;
A
#
# COMPACT_ATOMS: atom_id res chain seq x y z
N MET A 1 -114.83 85.64 -29.46
CA MET A 1 -114.27 86.80 -30.07
C MET A 1 -113.69 87.68 -29.00
N PRO A 2 -112.58 88.28 -29.11
CA PRO A 2 -111.52 88.31 -30.09
C PRO A 2 -110.14 87.82 -29.58
N GLU A 3 -109.38 87.47 -30.45
CA GLU A 3 -107.97 87.74 -30.92
C GLU A 3 -106.93 88.14 -29.87
N ALA A 4 -105.90 87.25 -29.74
CA ALA A 4 -104.63 87.52 -29.07
C ALA A 4 -103.51 87.95 -30.04
N PRO A 5 -102.60 88.81 -29.68
CA PRO A 5 -101.44 89.10 -30.52
C PRO A 5 -100.21 88.28 -30.08
N HIS A 6 -99.48 87.80 -31.05
CA HIS A 6 -98.17 87.11 -30.94
C HIS A 6 -97.08 88.05 -30.41
N GLY A 7 -96.35 87.59 -29.34
CA GLY A 7 -95.04 88.20 -28.94
C GLY A 7 -93.83 87.39 -29.47
N PRO A 8 -92.71 88.02 -29.81
CA PRO A 8 -91.57 87.30 -30.42
C PRO A 8 -90.74 86.48 -29.43
N TYR A 9 -90.43 85.25 -29.84
CA TYR A 9 -89.48 84.37 -29.13
C TYR A 9 -88.09 85.03 -29.04
N GLN A 10 -87.61 85.33 -27.83
CA GLN A 10 -86.22 85.68 -27.59
C GLN A 10 -85.38 84.36 -27.57
N GLY A 11 -84.47 84.26 -28.54
CA GLY A 11 -83.54 83.16 -28.62
C GLY A 11 -82.61 83.15 -27.42
N PHE A 12 -82.53 81.96 -26.70
CA PHE A 12 -81.51 81.73 -25.73
C PHE A 12 -80.15 81.57 -26.43
N THR A 13 -79.23 82.56 -26.28
CA THR A 13 -77.81 82.40 -26.57
C THR A 13 -77.14 81.55 -25.48
N VAL A 14 -76.70 80.34 -25.83
CA VAL A 14 -75.84 79.47 -24.98
C VAL A 14 -74.51 80.21 -24.82
N PRO A 15 -74.04 80.45 -23.56
CA PRO A 15 -72.73 81.05 -23.38
C PRO A 15 -71.66 80.11 -23.89
N PRO A 16 -70.53 80.56 -24.51
CA PRO A 16 -69.46 79.72 -24.96
C PRO A 16 -68.86 79.03 -23.78
N MET A 17 -68.69 77.66 -23.87
CA MET A 17 -67.94 76.88 -22.90
C MET A 17 -66.56 77.49 -22.72
N PRO A 18 -66.04 77.61 -21.47
CA PRO A 18 -64.68 78.10 -21.25
C PRO A 18 -63.72 77.18 -21.93
N SER A 19 -62.92 77.71 -22.86
CA SER A 19 -61.78 77.00 -23.45
C SER A 19 -60.85 76.57 -22.34
N GLY A 20 -60.53 75.26 -22.29
CA GLY A 20 -59.55 74.71 -21.32
C GLY A 20 -58.24 75.51 -21.33
N PRO A 21 -57.50 75.50 -20.24
CA PRO A 21 -56.28 76.31 -20.16
C PRO A 21 -55.37 76.04 -21.36
N PRO A 22 -54.73 77.02 -21.91
CA PRO A 22 -53.86 76.89 -23.08
C PRO A 22 -52.76 75.89 -22.77
N PRO A 23 -52.34 75.05 -23.74
CA PRO A 23 -51.27 74.07 -23.53
C PRO A 23 -50.02 74.82 -23.07
N ALA A 24 -49.42 74.32 -21.98
CA ALA A 24 -48.22 74.89 -21.38
C ALA A 24 -47.06 74.94 -22.43
N PRO A 25 -46.31 76.05 -22.49
CA PRO A 25 -45.22 76.18 -23.45
C PRO A 25 -44.22 75.07 -23.31
N PRO A 26 -43.67 74.53 -24.41
CA PRO A 26 -42.70 73.43 -24.36
C PRO A 26 -41.48 73.82 -23.53
N SER A 27 -41.13 73.03 -22.49
CA SER A 27 -40.02 73.33 -21.59
C SER A 27 -39.05 72.15 -21.58
N ALA A 28 -37.83 72.37 -22.09
CA ALA A 28 -36.77 71.43 -22.11
C ALA A 28 -36.40 70.91 -20.67
N LEU A 29 -36.54 71.81 -19.68
CA LEU A 29 -36.26 71.52 -18.28
C LEU A 29 -37.27 70.53 -17.69
N ARG A 30 -38.54 70.59 -18.11
CA ARG A 30 -39.56 69.58 -17.72
C ARG A 30 -39.31 68.22 -18.38
N ALA A 31 -38.94 68.24 -19.67
CA ALA A 31 -38.62 67.03 -20.40
C ALA A 31 -37.40 66.29 -19.77
N ALA A 32 -36.34 67.06 -19.45
CA ALA A 32 -35.17 66.53 -18.79
C ALA A 32 -35.49 65.98 -17.41
N ALA A 33 -36.30 66.64 -16.60
CA ALA A 33 -36.71 66.17 -15.28
C ALA A 33 -37.48 64.84 -15.34
N VAL A 34 -38.44 64.74 -16.30
CA VAL A 34 -39.18 63.44 -16.47
C VAL A 34 -38.30 62.33 -17.00
N ALA A 35 -37.38 62.63 -17.92
CA ALA A 35 -36.42 61.64 -18.43
C ALA A 35 -35.56 61.11 -17.33
N LEU A 36 -34.96 61.97 -16.50
CA LEU A 36 -34.12 61.59 -15.38
C LEU A 36 -34.89 60.76 -14.32
N LEU A 37 -36.13 61.16 -14.01
CA LEU A 37 -36.98 60.40 -13.07
C LEU A 37 -37.37 59.02 -13.60
N ASN A 38 -37.51 58.82 -14.91
CA ASN A 38 -37.77 57.50 -15.49
C ASN A 38 -36.50 56.66 -15.63
N LEU A 39 -35.34 57.29 -15.86
CA LEU A 39 -34.04 56.64 -15.96
C LEU A 39 -33.61 56.02 -14.63
N SER A 40 -34.16 56.51 -13.50
CA SER A 40 -33.90 55.89 -12.15
C SER A 40 -34.46 54.46 -11.99
N GLY A 41 -35.20 53.92 -12.98
CA GLY A 41 -35.84 52.63 -12.93
C GLY A 41 -37.14 52.54 -12.16
N LEU A 42 -37.50 53.60 -11.41
CA LEU A 42 -38.72 53.64 -10.61
C LEU A 42 -39.94 54.23 -11.40
N GLY A 43 -39.71 54.75 -12.59
CA GLY A 43 -40.78 55.32 -13.42
C GLY A 43 -41.52 56.52 -12.80
N LEU A 44 -40.90 57.22 -11.84
CA LEU A 44 -41.53 58.31 -11.09
C LEU A 44 -41.91 59.50 -12.00
N GLY A 45 -41.27 59.65 -13.15
CA GLY A 45 -41.65 60.58 -14.16
C GLY A 45 -43.07 60.30 -14.69
N TYR A 46 -43.44 59.05 -14.84
CA TYR A 46 -44.82 58.69 -15.26
C TYR A 46 -45.83 58.90 -14.13
N ALA A 47 -45.42 58.68 -12.85
CA ALA A 47 -46.28 59.03 -11.71
C ALA A 47 -46.63 60.51 -11.68
N LEU A 48 -45.65 61.37 -11.88
CA LEU A 48 -45.87 62.87 -11.97
C LEU A 48 -46.75 63.28 -13.14
N LEU A 49 -46.71 62.51 -14.24
CA LEU A 49 -47.58 62.72 -15.41
C LEU A 49 -48.91 61.96 -15.28
N ARG A 50 -49.23 61.35 -14.18
CA ARG A 50 -50.42 60.51 -13.92
C ARG A 50 -50.67 59.42 -14.96
N ARG A 51 -49.56 58.84 -15.52
CA ARG A 51 -49.59 57.74 -16.49
C ARG A 51 -49.34 56.40 -15.77
N TRP A 52 -50.32 55.92 -15.05
CA TRP A 52 -50.22 54.73 -14.15
C TRP A 52 -49.84 53.46 -14.91
N ALA A 53 -50.33 53.28 -16.14
CA ALA A 53 -49.96 52.07 -16.91
C ALA A 53 -48.48 52.04 -17.29
N ALA A 54 -47.87 53.17 -17.66
CA ALA A 54 -46.47 53.28 -17.98
C ALA A 54 -45.58 53.14 -16.72
N LEU A 55 -46.05 53.65 -15.57
CA LEU A 55 -45.40 53.41 -14.27
C LEU A 55 -45.39 51.95 -13.93
N ALA A 56 -46.53 51.25 -14.03
CA ALA A 56 -46.65 49.85 -13.75
C ALA A 56 -45.68 48.99 -14.63
N LEU A 57 -45.55 49.37 -15.92
CA LEU A 57 -44.64 48.70 -16.83
C LEU A 57 -43.15 48.88 -16.42
N CYS A 58 -42.75 50.11 -16.02
CA CYS A 58 -41.41 50.35 -15.51
C CYS A 58 -41.10 49.58 -14.22
N LEU A 59 -42.05 49.59 -13.27
CA LEU A 59 -41.89 48.84 -12.03
C LEU A 59 -41.83 47.32 -12.29
N ALA A 60 -42.62 46.81 -13.22
CA ALA A 60 -42.57 45.41 -13.61
C ALA A 60 -41.20 45.03 -14.23
N ALA A 61 -40.67 45.90 -15.13
CA ALA A 61 -39.36 45.70 -15.73
C ALA A 61 -38.22 45.67 -14.67
N THR A 62 -38.30 46.59 -13.69
CA THR A 62 -37.34 46.66 -12.59
C THR A 62 -37.51 45.46 -11.65
N ALA A 63 -38.72 45.01 -11.37
CA ALA A 63 -39.00 43.80 -10.56
C ALA A 63 -38.47 42.52 -11.23
N VAL A 64 -38.63 42.40 -12.56
CA VAL A 64 -38.06 41.29 -13.33
C VAL A 64 -36.53 41.30 -13.26
N LEU A 65 -35.89 42.45 -13.39
CA LEU A 65 -34.45 42.56 -13.23
C LEU A 65 -34.00 42.12 -11.84
N LEU A 66 -34.67 42.58 -10.79
CA LEU A 66 -34.36 42.23 -9.42
C LEU A 66 -34.59 40.73 -9.17
N PHE A 67 -35.65 40.16 -9.72
CA PHE A 67 -35.95 38.72 -9.60
C PHE A 67 -34.87 37.86 -10.27
N VAL A 68 -34.34 38.28 -11.42
CA VAL A 68 -33.24 37.62 -12.12
C VAL A 68 -31.89 37.85 -11.42
N ALA A 69 -31.74 39.00 -10.74
CA ALA A 69 -30.50 39.34 -10.02
C ALA A 69 -30.37 38.74 -8.62
N LEU A 70 -31.50 38.37 -7.98
CA LEU A 70 -31.54 37.90 -6.61
C LEU A 70 -30.97 36.48 -6.40
N PRO A 71 -31.06 35.51 -7.32
CA PRO A 71 -30.26 34.28 -7.22
C PRO A 71 -28.81 34.65 -7.59
N ALA A 72 -27.99 34.89 -6.60
CA ALA A 72 -26.57 35.18 -6.78
C ALA A 72 -25.81 33.89 -7.13
N ASP A 73 -25.89 33.45 -8.37
CA ASP A 73 -24.92 32.50 -8.91
C ASP A 73 -23.59 33.23 -9.17
N ALA A 74 -22.48 32.53 -8.90
CA ALA A 74 -21.12 33.06 -8.99
C ALA A 74 -20.78 33.66 -10.39
N ASP A 75 -21.49 33.22 -11.41
CA ASP A 75 -21.29 33.65 -12.81
C ASP A 75 -21.88 35.04 -13.15
N GLY A 76 -22.60 35.66 -12.22
CA GLY A 76 -23.17 37.00 -12.39
C GLY A 76 -24.35 37.07 -13.36
N LEU A 77 -24.93 38.28 -13.46
CA LEU A 77 -26.02 38.56 -14.39
C LEU A 77 -25.51 38.47 -15.84
N PRO A 78 -26.21 37.76 -16.74
CA PRO A 78 -25.88 37.80 -18.16
C PRO A 78 -25.89 39.25 -18.70
N ALA A 79 -24.82 39.65 -19.36
CA ALA A 79 -24.69 41.01 -19.91
C ALA A 79 -25.89 41.41 -20.80
N GLY A 80 -26.53 40.43 -21.46
CA GLY A 80 -27.73 40.62 -22.25
C GLY A 80 -28.93 41.11 -21.44
N VAL A 81 -29.10 40.71 -20.19
CA VAL A 81 -30.20 41.14 -19.30
C VAL A 81 -29.99 42.60 -18.89
N LEU A 82 -28.76 42.97 -18.53
CA LEU A 82 -28.41 44.34 -18.18
C LEU A 82 -28.57 45.30 -19.37
N LEU A 83 -28.11 44.89 -20.56
CA LEU A 83 -28.30 45.66 -21.80
C LEU A 83 -29.79 45.80 -22.15
N GLY A 84 -30.58 44.73 -22.05
CA GLY A 84 -32.01 44.74 -22.25
C GLY A 84 -32.73 45.73 -21.31
N HIS A 85 -32.37 45.69 -20.02
CA HIS A 85 -32.93 46.62 -19.02
C HIS A 85 -32.53 48.08 -19.31
N LEU A 86 -31.25 48.33 -19.66
CA LEU A 86 -30.78 49.67 -20.04
C LEU A 86 -31.56 50.22 -21.25
N VAL A 87 -31.84 49.42 -22.28
CA VAL A 87 -32.65 49.80 -23.43
C VAL A 87 -34.08 50.18 -23.00
N VAL A 88 -34.70 49.41 -22.11
CA VAL A 88 -36.03 49.73 -21.57
C VAL A 88 -36.00 51.03 -20.81
N LEU A 89 -34.99 51.32 -20.00
CA LEU A 89 -34.85 52.60 -19.28
C LEU A 89 -34.68 53.79 -20.24
N LEU A 90 -33.84 53.62 -21.27
CA LEU A 90 -33.64 54.67 -22.28
C LEU A 90 -34.91 54.93 -23.07
N LEU A 91 -35.67 53.92 -23.44
CA LEU A 91 -36.98 54.08 -24.10
C LEU A 91 -38.00 54.78 -23.19
N ALA A 92 -38.03 54.38 -21.90
CA ALA A 92 -38.89 55.03 -20.91
C ALA A 92 -38.49 56.49 -20.67
N ALA A 93 -37.19 56.78 -20.63
CA ALA A 93 -36.70 58.16 -20.53
C ALA A 93 -37.07 59.00 -21.75
N ALA A 94 -36.86 58.48 -22.97
CA ALA A 94 -37.20 59.17 -24.22
C ALA A 94 -38.71 59.39 -24.37
N HIS A 95 -39.54 58.42 -24.10
CA HIS A 95 -40.99 58.51 -24.10
C HIS A 95 -41.49 59.50 -23.03
N GLY A 96 -40.94 59.41 -21.81
CA GLY A 96 -41.25 60.34 -20.73
C GLY A 96 -40.85 61.77 -21.04
N ALA A 97 -39.68 62.01 -21.67
CA ALA A 97 -39.25 63.33 -22.13
C ALA A 97 -40.24 63.93 -23.12
N ARG A 98 -40.68 63.13 -24.12
CA ARG A 98 -41.64 63.58 -25.15
C ARG A 98 -42.99 63.98 -24.56
N LEU A 99 -43.44 63.23 -23.51
CA LEU A 99 -44.67 63.60 -22.78
C LEU A 99 -44.47 64.88 -21.93
N GLY A 100 -43.33 65.01 -21.25
CA GLY A 100 -42.98 66.13 -20.40
C GLY A 100 -42.83 67.43 -21.11
N LEU A 101 -42.59 67.45 -22.46
CA LEU A 101 -42.59 68.65 -23.27
C LEU A 101 -43.98 69.34 -23.32
N ARG A 102 -45.05 68.54 -23.23
CA ARG A 102 -46.45 69.04 -23.54
C ARG A 102 -47.39 69.00 -22.34
N THR A 103 -47.01 68.34 -21.23
CA THR A 103 -47.91 68.24 -20.07
C THR A 103 -47.34 69.02 -18.87
N PRO A 104 -48.19 69.73 -18.11
CA PRO A 104 -47.77 70.45 -16.91
C PRO A 104 -47.42 69.39 -15.82
N LEU A 105 -46.29 69.60 -15.14
CA LEU A 105 -45.89 68.75 -13.98
C LEU A 105 -46.57 69.23 -12.72
N SER A 106 -46.98 68.33 -11.86
CA SER A 106 -47.51 68.61 -10.53
C SER A 106 -46.45 69.14 -9.54
N LEU A 107 -45.15 68.99 -9.85
CA LEU A 107 -44.02 69.53 -9.10
C LEU A 107 -43.31 70.67 -9.88
N ARG A 108 -42.64 71.58 -9.17
CA ARG A 108 -41.81 72.62 -9.84
C ARG A 108 -40.65 71.92 -10.55
N ALA A 109 -40.45 72.24 -11.85
CA ALA A 109 -39.47 71.56 -12.71
C ALA A 109 -38.05 71.49 -12.13
N PRO A 110 -37.47 72.48 -11.45
CA PRO A 110 -36.15 72.37 -10.86
C PRO A 110 -36.09 71.35 -9.70
N LEU A 111 -37.15 71.24 -8.90
CA LEU A 111 -37.22 70.23 -7.81
C LEU A 111 -37.34 68.83 -8.36
N ALA A 112 -38.11 68.61 -9.42
CA ALA A 112 -38.20 67.30 -10.10
C ALA A 112 -36.89 66.91 -10.77
N LEU A 113 -36.11 67.85 -11.28
CA LEU A 113 -34.79 67.59 -11.85
C LEU A 113 -33.78 67.25 -10.79
N LEU A 114 -33.74 67.92 -9.64
CA LEU A 114 -32.90 67.61 -8.52
C LEU A 114 -33.23 66.19 -7.92
N LEU A 115 -34.52 65.90 -7.80
CA LEU A 115 -34.97 64.57 -7.34
C LEU A 115 -34.58 63.49 -8.33
N GLY A 116 -34.70 63.73 -9.65
CA GLY A 116 -34.27 62.80 -10.68
C GLY A 116 -32.76 62.52 -10.65
N LEU A 117 -31.96 63.56 -10.43
CA LEU A 117 -30.53 63.50 -10.33
C LEU A 117 -30.09 62.71 -9.05
N ALA A 118 -30.75 63.00 -7.93
CA ALA A 118 -30.53 62.32 -6.70
C ALA A 118 -30.87 60.79 -6.79
N LEU A 119 -32.02 60.46 -7.40
CA LEU A 119 -32.48 59.11 -7.64
C LEU A 119 -31.63 58.36 -8.68
N LEU A 120 -30.97 59.06 -9.60
CA LEU A 120 -30.03 58.46 -10.54
C LEU A 120 -28.64 58.19 -9.88
N ALA A 121 -28.23 59.02 -8.94
CA ALA A 121 -27.00 58.85 -8.19
C ALA A 121 -27.03 57.62 -7.29
N VAL A 122 -28.19 57.22 -6.77
CA VAL A 122 -28.35 56.02 -5.92
C VAL A 122 -28.06 54.72 -6.68
N PRO A 123 -28.65 54.41 -7.85
CA PRO A 123 -28.31 53.20 -8.59
C PRO A 123 -26.87 53.21 -9.14
N ALA A 124 -26.35 54.40 -9.56
CA ALA A 124 -24.96 54.52 -10.01
C ALA A 124 -23.96 54.29 -8.87
N GLY A 125 -24.19 54.86 -7.70
CA GLY A 125 -23.40 54.57 -6.48
C GLY A 125 -23.59 53.15 -5.99
N GLY A 126 -24.83 52.64 -6.09
CA GLY A 126 -25.16 51.25 -5.73
C GLY A 126 -24.47 50.20 -6.62
N ALA A 127 -24.29 50.47 -7.92
CA ALA A 127 -23.58 49.61 -8.83
C ALA A 127 -22.08 49.48 -8.45
N LEU A 128 -21.43 50.63 -8.17
CA LEU A 128 -20.03 50.63 -7.72
C LEU A 128 -19.83 49.92 -6.35
N TRP A 129 -20.78 50.13 -5.44
CA TRP A 129 -20.75 49.44 -4.14
C TRP A 129 -21.07 47.95 -4.24
N TYR A 130 -21.98 47.59 -5.17
CA TYR A 130 -22.35 46.19 -5.46
C TYR A 130 -21.17 45.40 -6.02
N ASP A 131 -20.38 45.96 -6.94
CA ASP A 131 -19.19 45.29 -7.48
C ASP A 131 -18.15 45.01 -6.37
N GLY A 132 -17.94 45.96 -5.47
CA GLY A 132 -17.08 45.78 -4.31
C GLY A 132 -17.61 44.73 -3.33
N ALA A 133 -18.92 44.77 -3.02
CA ALA A 133 -19.54 43.79 -2.13
C ALA A 133 -19.55 42.37 -2.73
N ARG A 134 -19.74 42.29 -4.06
CA ARG A 134 -19.68 41.03 -4.80
C ARG A 134 -18.27 40.44 -4.80
N ALA A 135 -17.26 41.24 -5.12
CA ALA A 135 -15.86 40.82 -5.06
C ALA A 135 -15.48 40.32 -3.67
N GLU A 136 -15.95 40.99 -2.61
CA GLU A 136 -15.72 40.53 -1.23
C GLU A 136 -16.46 39.23 -0.92
N ALA A 137 -17.71 39.07 -1.37
CA ALA A 137 -18.46 37.82 -1.20
C ALA A 137 -17.80 36.65 -1.92
N GLU A 138 -17.27 36.87 -3.12
CA GLU A 138 -16.48 35.85 -3.85
C GLU A 138 -15.22 35.46 -3.09
N GLN A 139 -14.47 36.45 -2.58
CA GLN A 139 -13.27 36.17 -1.75
C GLN A 139 -13.62 35.37 -0.49
N GLN A 140 -14.76 35.67 0.15
CA GLN A 140 -15.22 34.91 1.31
C GLN A 140 -15.65 33.49 0.95
N ALA A 141 -16.31 33.29 -0.19
CA ALA A 141 -16.67 31.96 -0.70
C ALA A 141 -15.43 31.10 -0.99
N LEU A 142 -14.39 31.68 -1.61
CA LEU A 142 -13.13 30.99 -1.86
C LEU A 142 -12.38 30.64 -0.57
N LEU A 143 -12.39 31.55 0.42
CA LEU A 143 -11.83 31.25 1.74
C LEU A 143 -12.60 30.14 2.46
N GLY A 144 -13.93 30.09 2.35
CA GLY A 144 -14.74 29.02 2.88
C GLY A 144 -14.48 27.66 2.20
N ARG A 145 -14.17 27.66 0.89
CA ARG A 145 -13.72 26.44 0.17
C ARG A 145 -12.37 25.97 0.68
N LEU A 146 -11.41 26.87 0.92
CA LEU A 146 -10.11 26.56 1.50
C LEU A 146 -10.25 25.93 2.88
N GLU A 147 -11.08 26.53 3.75
CA GLU A 147 -11.32 26.06 5.12
C GLU A 147 -11.93 24.65 5.14
N LYS A 148 -12.92 24.39 4.28
CA LYS A 148 -13.49 23.04 4.12
C LYS A 148 -12.43 22.01 3.69
N ALA A 149 -11.49 22.38 2.83
CA ALA A 149 -10.40 21.50 2.45
C ALA A 149 -9.43 21.25 3.63
N ASP A 150 -9.15 22.28 4.43
CA ASP A 150 -8.35 22.16 5.67
C ASP A 150 -9.02 21.22 6.68
N ASP A 151 -10.34 21.34 6.88
CA ASP A 151 -11.12 20.46 7.75
C ASP A 151 -11.09 19.01 7.28
N LEU A 152 -11.17 18.81 5.95
CA LEU A 152 -11.08 17.48 5.37
C LEU A 152 -9.70 16.84 5.63
N VAL A 153 -8.62 17.61 5.49
CA VAL A 153 -7.25 17.16 5.82
C VAL A 153 -7.12 16.82 7.31
N ALA A 154 -7.69 17.67 8.18
CA ALA A 154 -7.66 17.46 9.63
C ALA A 154 -8.45 16.21 10.04
N ALA A 155 -9.60 15.97 9.42
CA ALA A 155 -10.39 14.76 9.64
C ALA A 155 -9.66 13.51 9.14
N ALA A 156 -9.09 13.57 7.93
CA ALA A 156 -8.29 12.51 7.33
C ALA A 156 -7.11 12.08 8.22
N GLY A 157 -6.45 13.04 8.88
CA GLY A 157 -5.32 12.78 9.78
C GLY A 157 -5.64 11.96 11.04
N ARG A 158 -6.91 11.75 11.35
CA ARG A 158 -7.37 10.91 12.49
C ARG A 158 -7.49 9.43 12.14
N HIS A 159 -7.39 9.08 10.87
CA HIS A 159 -7.53 7.73 10.34
C HIS A 159 -6.24 7.25 9.68
N THR A 160 -6.19 5.98 9.30
CA THR A 160 -5.07 5.46 8.51
C THR A 160 -5.06 6.10 7.13
N PHE A 161 -3.88 6.25 6.54
CA PHE A 161 -3.75 6.85 5.21
C PHE A 161 -4.57 6.10 4.15
N ALA A 162 -4.57 4.78 4.19
CA ALA A 162 -5.34 3.96 3.25
C ALA A 162 -6.84 4.27 3.28
N ALA A 163 -7.40 4.47 4.47
CA ALA A 163 -8.82 4.82 4.65
C ALA A 163 -9.12 6.27 4.20
N SER A 164 -8.18 7.20 4.36
CA SER A 164 -8.36 8.64 4.11
C SER A 164 -7.77 9.13 2.80
N ARG A 165 -7.24 8.24 1.97
CA ARG A 165 -6.57 8.60 0.71
C ARG A 165 -7.46 9.39 -0.24
N ALA A 166 -8.76 9.09 -0.27
CA ALA A 166 -9.74 9.81 -1.07
C ALA A 166 -9.92 11.26 -0.59
N ASP A 167 -9.98 11.45 0.73
CA ASP A 167 -10.13 12.77 1.36
C ASP A 167 -8.91 13.66 1.09
N TYR A 168 -7.71 13.10 1.23
CA TYR A 168 -6.48 13.80 0.87
C TYR A 168 -6.44 14.22 -0.60
N ARG A 169 -6.92 13.37 -1.53
CA ARG A 169 -7.01 13.72 -2.94
C ARG A 169 -8.03 14.83 -3.20
N SER A 170 -9.18 14.77 -2.53
CA SER A 170 -10.23 15.77 -2.64
C SER A 170 -9.76 17.13 -2.15
N ALA A 171 -9.10 17.18 -0.99
CA ALA A 171 -8.51 18.42 -0.46
C ALA A 171 -7.43 18.99 -1.42
N LEU A 172 -6.56 18.12 -1.94
CA LEU A 172 -5.53 18.51 -2.91
C LEU A 172 -6.12 19.10 -4.18
N ALA A 173 -7.24 18.54 -4.67
CA ALA A 173 -7.95 19.06 -5.83
C ALA A 173 -8.49 20.48 -5.58
N VAL A 174 -9.03 20.73 -4.39
CA VAL A 174 -9.48 22.09 -4.00
C VAL A 174 -8.32 23.08 -3.93
N TYR A 175 -7.19 22.69 -3.31
CA TYR A 175 -6.00 23.56 -3.25
C TYR A 175 -5.47 23.90 -4.64
N ARG A 176 -5.44 22.91 -5.55
CA ARG A 176 -5.05 23.11 -6.93
C ARG A 176 -6.00 24.09 -7.65
N ASP A 177 -7.29 23.86 -7.56
CA ASP A 177 -8.33 24.69 -8.15
C ASP A 177 -8.20 26.15 -7.70
N LEU A 178 -8.05 26.37 -6.38
CA LEU A 178 -7.84 27.70 -5.83
C LEU A 178 -6.56 28.38 -6.37
N ALA A 179 -5.48 27.62 -6.51
CA ALA A 179 -4.21 28.17 -6.99
C ALA A 179 -4.21 28.46 -8.51
N VAL A 180 -4.86 27.60 -9.32
CA VAL A 180 -4.80 27.66 -10.78
C VAL A 180 -5.94 28.49 -11.37
N ASP A 181 -7.17 28.28 -10.87
CA ASP A 181 -8.38 28.88 -11.48
C ASP A 181 -8.76 30.21 -10.84
N HIS A 182 -8.22 30.51 -9.63
CA HIS A 182 -8.46 31.76 -8.91
C HIS A 182 -7.16 32.48 -8.49
N PRO A 183 -6.21 32.70 -9.42
CA PRO A 183 -4.93 33.33 -9.10
C PRO A 183 -5.15 34.75 -8.58
N GLY A 184 -4.39 35.15 -7.54
CA GLY A 184 -4.53 36.48 -6.92
C GLY A 184 -5.70 36.62 -5.94
N SER A 185 -6.48 35.54 -5.68
CA SER A 185 -7.44 35.52 -4.59
C SER A 185 -6.72 35.35 -3.23
N ARG A 186 -7.33 35.88 -2.16
CA ARG A 186 -6.83 35.71 -0.79
C ARG A 186 -6.72 34.22 -0.37
N ALA A 187 -7.54 33.37 -0.98
CA ALA A 187 -7.45 31.90 -0.78
C ALA A 187 -6.23 31.33 -1.48
N ALA A 188 -5.97 31.68 -2.75
CA ALA A 188 -4.80 31.24 -3.50
C ALA A 188 -3.48 31.62 -2.81
N ASP A 189 -3.37 32.83 -2.28
CA ASP A 189 -2.20 33.31 -1.56
C ASP A 189 -1.86 32.47 -0.31
N ARG A 190 -2.87 31.78 0.25
CA ARG A 190 -2.70 30.91 1.42
C ARG A 190 -2.35 29.48 1.05
N VAL A 191 -2.55 29.04 -0.20
CA VAL A 191 -2.31 27.66 -0.64
C VAL A 191 -0.89 27.17 -0.31
N PRO A 192 0.21 27.93 -0.54
CA PRO A 192 1.56 27.43 -0.21
C PRO A 192 1.75 27.11 1.28
N ALA A 193 1.11 27.89 2.16
CA ALA A 193 1.15 27.61 3.61
C ALA A 193 0.34 26.36 3.96
N ARG A 194 -0.84 26.18 3.32
CA ARG A 194 -1.68 24.98 3.51
C ARG A 194 -1.03 23.73 2.95
N MET A 195 -0.30 23.82 1.84
CA MET A 195 0.46 22.70 1.31
C MET A 195 1.54 22.23 2.27
N ARG A 196 2.20 23.12 3.01
CA ARG A 196 3.15 22.72 4.07
C ARG A 196 2.45 21.93 5.17
N ALA A 197 1.29 22.38 5.64
CA ALA A 197 0.49 21.65 6.63
C ALA A 197 -0.02 20.31 6.10
N TYR A 198 -0.46 20.28 4.85
CA TYR A 198 -0.89 19.08 4.15
C TYR A 198 0.21 18.02 4.10
N TYR A 199 1.44 18.40 3.66
CA TYR A 199 2.58 17.49 3.62
C TYR A 199 2.96 16.98 5.00
N ALA A 200 2.92 17.85 6.02
CA ALA A 200 3.18 17.47 7.40
C ALA A 200 2.11 16.49 7.93
N GLY A 201 0.84 16.72 7.62
CA GLY A 201 -0.28 15.85 8.01
C GLY A 201 -0.21 14.48 7.34
N VAL A 202 -0.07 14.44 6.01
CA VAL A 202 0.06 13.18 5.25
C VAL A 202 1.30 12.39 5.69
N GLY A 203 2.43 13.07 5.89
CA GLY A 203 3.69 12.47 6.33
C GLY A 203 3.83 12.24 7.82
N ALA A 204 2.78 12.42 8.64
CA ALA A 204 2.85 12.40 10.09
C ALA A 204 3.40 11.08 10.68
N ALA A 205 3.14 9.95 10.03
CA ALA A 205 3.67 8.65 10.43
C ALA A 205 5.21 8.64 10.48
N TYR A 206 5.88 9.32 9.53
CA TYR A 206 7.33 9.47 9.56
C TYR A 206 7.81 10.21 10.81
N GLY A 207 7.13 11.31 11.19
CA GLY A 207 7.47 12.08 12.39
C GLY A 207 7.33 11.30 13.70
N ARG A 208 6.47 10.27 13.71
CA ARG A 208 6.31 9.35 14.86
C ARG A 208 7.26 8.16 14.84
N GLY A 209 8.12 8.02 13.81
CA GLY A 209 8.99 6.86 13.63
C GLY A 209 8.28 5.60 13.12
N GLU A 210 7.05 5.72 12.67
CA GLU A 210 6.24 4.63 12.09
C GLU A 210 6.60 4.41 10.62
N TYR A 211 7.86 4.06 10.38
CA TYR A 211 8.47 4.07 9.05
C TYR A 211 7.73 3.19 8.03
N CYS A 212 7.28 2.01 8.43
CA CYS A 212 6.54 1.13 7.51
C CYS A 212 5.20 1.74 7.10
N MET A 213 4.52 2.42 8.01
CA MET A 213 3.26 3.11 7.73
C MET A 213 3.47 4.42 6.96
N ALA A 214 4.67 5.00 7.01
CA ALA A 214 5.01 6.22 6.30
C ALA A 214 5.29 6.01 4.80
N VAL A 215 5.60 4.79 4.36
CA VAL A 215 5.99 4.51 2.97
C VAL A 215 4.91 4.94 1.98
N GLU A 216 3.69 4.42 2.10
CA GLU A 216 2.60 4.72 1.17
C GLU A 216 2.21 6.22 1.15
N PRO A 217 2.06 6.91 2.30
CA PRO A 217 1.84 8.36 2.32
C PRO A 217 2.95 9.15 1.61
N LEU A 218 4.21 8.80 1.84
CA LEU A 218 5.34 9.50 1.22
C LEU A 218 5.43 9.23 -0.30
N GLN A 219 5.13 8.01 -0.75
CA GLN A 219 4.98 7.70 -2.18
C GLN A 219 3.87 8.53 -2.81
N PHE A 220 2.73 8.67 -2.12
CA PHE A 220 1.64 9.53 -2.58
C PHE A 220 2.10 10.98 -2.70
N LEU A 221 2.81 11.54 -1.71
CA LEU A 221 3.31 12.92 -1.77
C LEU A 221 4.28 13.15 -2.94
N ARG A 222 5.04 12.15 -3.38
CA ARG A 222 5.86 12.22 -4.60
C ARG A 222 5.05 12.39 -5.89
N THR A 223 3.75 12.07 -5.86
CA THR A 223 2.88 12.26 -7.02
C THR A 223 2.30 13.67 -7.10
N VAL A 224 2.26 14.42 -5.99
CA VAL A 224 1.66 15.76 -5.90
C VAL A 224 2.25 16.77 -6.90
N PRO A 225 3.57 16.80 -7.16
CA PRO A 225 4.16 17.71 -8.14
C PRO A 225 3.69 17.50 -9.59
N ARG A 226 3.00 16.39 -9.88
CA ARG A 226 2.39 16.16 -11.19
C ARG A 226 1.06 16.89 -11.38
N THR A 227 0.44 17.33 -10.29
CA THR A 227 -0.90 17.93 -10.28
C THR A 227 -0.90 19.37 -9.76
N MET A 228 0.04 19.72 -8.89
CA MET A 228 0.17 21.03 -8.28
C MET A 228 1.31 21.82 -8.93
N PRO A 229 1.14 23.11 -9.27
CA PRO A 229 2.19 23.96 -9.82
C PRO A 229 3.43 24.02 -8.90
N ALA A 230 4.60 24.06 -9.53
CA ALA A 230 5.88 24.00 -8.81
C ALA A 230 6.13 25.21 -7.90
N ASP A 231 5.65 26.40 -8.29
CA ASP A 231 5.72 27.64 -7.51
C ASP A 231 4.94 27.54 -6.20
N GLN A 232 3.83 26.80 -6.18
CA GLN A 232 3.01 26.56 -5.01
C GLN A 232 3.67 25.58 -4.03
N LEU A 233 4.53 24.70 -4.52
CA LEU A 233 5.19 23.67 -3.74
C LEU A 233 6.58 24.10 -3.23
N GLY A 234 7.35 24.81 -4.03
CA GLY A 234 8.72 25.19 -3.69
C GLY A 234 9.57 23.99 -3.23
N SER A 235 10.10 24.06 -2.02
CA SER A 235 10.92 22.99 -1.43
C SER A 235 10.16 21.69 -1.15
N LEU A 236 8.83 21.71 -1.14
CA LEU A 236 8.00 20.51 -0.89
C LEU A 236 8.11 19.49 -2.02
N THR A 237 8.54 19.89 -3.21
CA THR A 237 8.74 18.99 -4.37
C THR A 237 9.66 17.82 -4.04
N ARG A 238 10.72 18.05 -3.27
CA ARG A 238 11.69 17.03 -2.85
C ARG A 238 11.53 16.59 -1.39
N TRP A 239 10.61 17.21 -0.67
CA TRP A 239 10.39 16.95 0.76
C TRP A 239 10.16 15.47 1.10
N PRO A 240 9.43 14.66 0.27
CA PRO A 240 9.22 13.24 0.56
C PRO A 240 10.45 12.36 0.33
N ASP A 241 11.39 12.73 -0.54
CA ASP A 241 12.41 11.81 -1.06
C ASP A 241 13.31 11.24 0.03
N ASP A 242 13.97 12.08 0.83
CA ASP A 242 14.84 11.62 1.92
C ASP A 242 14.07 10.87 3.01
N ARG A 243 12.81 11.26 3.24
CA ARG A 243 11.92 10.63 4.22
C ARG A 243 11.45 9.26 3.75
N LEU A 244 11.15 9.13 2.47
CA LEU A 244 10.79 7.86 1.86
C LEU A 244 11.99 6.92 1.85
N ALA A 245 13.16 7.39 1.43
CA ALA A 245 14.39 6.60 1.45
C ALA A 245 14.70 6.09 2.87
N THR A 246 14.57 6.94 3.88
CA THR A 246 14.74 6.57 5.30
C THR A 246 13.67 5.56 5.73
N SER A 247 12.41 5.79 5.36
CA SER A 247 11.30 4.89 5.73
C SER A 247 11.46 3.52 5.10
N LEU A 248 11.86 3.44 3.84
CA LEU A 248 12.14 2.18 3.15
C LEU A 248 13.26 1.40 3.84
N TYR A 249 14.35 2.10 4.23
CA TYR A 249 15.45 1.48 4.95
C TYR A 249 15.05 0.96 6.32
N GLU A 250 14.43 1.79 7.16
CA GLU A 250 14.10 1.40 8.53
C GLU A 250 13.01 0.32 8.56
N CYS A 251 12.01 0.40 7.66
CA CYS A 251 11.00 -0.64 7.50
C CYS A 251 11.62 -1.96 7.00
N GLY A 252 12.52 -1.89 6.01
CA GLY A 252 13.25 -3.05 5.51
C GLY A 252 14.12 -3.69 6.60
N LYS A 253 14.83 -2.88 7.38
CA LYS A 253 15.67 -3.34 8.49
C LYS A 253 14.86 -4.04 9.58
N ALA A 254 13.68 -3.52 9.94
CA ALA A 254 12.77 -4.16 10.89
C ALA A 254 12.34 -5.54 10.37
N GLY A 255 11.82 -5.62 9.14
CA GLY A 255 11.42 -6.89 8.53
C GLY A 255 12.57 -7.89 8.33
N LEU A 256 13.81 -7.41 8.13
CA LEU A 256 15.00 -8.25 8.10
C LEU A 256 15.27 -8.87 9.49
N GLY A 257 15.01 -8.14 10.57
CA GLY A 257 15.10 -8.63 11.95
C GLY A 257 14.10 -9.75 12.23
N ASP A 258 12.85 -9.54 11.88
CA ASP A 258 11.74 -10.46 12.14
C ASP A 258 11.73 -11.71 11.23
N GLY A 259 12.60 -11.76 10.22
CA GLY A 259 12.67 -12.87 9.25
C GLY A 259 11.55 -12.87 8.20
N GLY A 260 10.68 -11.87 8.18
CA GLY A 260 9.63 -11.68 7.18
C GLY A 260 10.18 -11.50 5.76
N GLY A 261 9.33 -11.60 4.73
CA GLY A 261 9.75 -11.44 3.31
C GLY A 261 9.76 -10.00 2.80
N THR A 262 9.04 -9.11 3.44
CA THR A 262 8.78 -7.74 2.97
C THR A 262 10.01 -6.84 2.88
N TRP A 263 11.09 -7.14 3.62
CA TRP A 263 12.32 -6.36 3.60
C TRP A 263 12.99 -6.34 2.21
N VAL A 264 12.87 -7.41 1.44
CA VAL A 264 13.45 -7.51 0.08
C VAL A 264 12.84 -6.45 -0.83
N GLU A 265 11.50 -6.31 -0.79
CA GLU A 265 10.79 -5.32 -1.60
C GLU A 265 11.15 -3.89 -1.17
N ARG A 266 11.24 -3.64 0.14
CA ARG A 266 11.61 -2.31 0.66
C ARG A 266 13.04 -1.92 0.26
N PHE A 267 14.00 -2.84 0.36
CA PHE A 267 15.36 -2.58 -0.08
C PHE A 267 15.47 -2.50 -1.61
N ARG A 268 14.69 -3.28 -2.36
CA ARG A 268 14.64 -3.17 -3.82
C ARG A 268 14.15 -1.80 -4.25
N GLU A 269 13.04 -1.33 -3.68
CA GLU A 269 12.50 0.00 -3.97
C GLU A 269 13.49 1.10 -3.58
N LEU A 270 14.14 1.00 -2.42
CA LEU A 270 15.15 1.95 -1.97
C LEU A 270 16.34 2.03 -2.95
N LEU A 271 16.87 0.87 -3.36
CA LEU A 271 18.03 0.81 -4.24
C LEU A 271 17.71 1.24 -5.69
N ALA A 272 16.46 1.02 -6.13
CA ALA A 272 15.99 1.44 -7.45
C ALA A 272 15.71 2.95 -7.51
N ASP A 273 14.95 3.47 -6.54
CA ASP A 273 14.47 4.86 -6.55
C ASP A 273 15.50 5.86 -6.01
N PHE A 274 16.36 5.42 -5.06
CA PHE A 274 17.28 6.29 -4.33
C PHE A 274 18.69 5.70 -4.22
N PRO A 275 19.33 5.24 -5.32
CA PRO A 275 20.59 4.50 -5.28
C PRO A 275 21.75 5.30 -4.64
N GLY A 276 21.73 6.64 -4.76
CA GLY A 276 22.74 7.53 -4.19
C GLY A 276 22.43 8.05 -2.78
N SER A 277 21.35 7.59 -2.14
CA SER A 277 20.97 8.11 -0.83
C SER A 277 21.82 7.52 0.31
N PRO A 278 21.99 8.26 1.42
CA PRO A 278 22.63 7.72 2.62
C PRO A 278 21.92 6.50 3.20
N ALA A 279 20.61 6.34 2.94
CA ALA A 279 19.81 5.19 3.34
C ALA A 279 20.18 3.95 2.51
N ALA A 280 20.33 4.07 1.19
CA ALA A 280 20.76 3.00 0.29
C ALA A 280 22.13 2.44 0.68
N ALA A 281 23.09 3.31 1.02
CA ALA A 281 24.43 2.92 1.45
C ALA A 281 24.44 2.03 2.72
N LYS A 282 23.37 2.07 3.53
CA LYS A 282 23.23 1.25 4.75
C LYS A 282 22.68 -0.16 4.48
N VAL A 283 22.17 -0.45 3.30
CA VAL A 283 21.51 -1.74 2.99
C VAL A 283 22.51 -2.90 3.10
N VAL A 284 23.65 -2.82 2.39
CA VAL A 284 24.67 -3.88 2.40
C VAL A 284 25.20 -4.15 3.82
N PRO A 285 25.59 -3.14 4.61
CA PRO A 285 25.96 -3.35 6.02
C PRO A 285 24.90 -4.01 6.87
N ALA A 286 23.61 -3.68 6.66
CA ALA A 286 22.51 -4.23 7.44
C ALA A 286 22.30 -5.73 7.15
N VAL A 287 22.26 -6.12 5.87
CA VAL A 287 22.10 -7.54 5.49
C VAL A 287 23.34 -8.36 5.88
N ASP A 288 24.52 -7.77 5.78
CA ASP A 288 25.77 -8.39 6.22
C ASP A 288 25.77 -8.67 7.73
N ALA A 289 25.27 -7.75 8.53
CA ALA A 289 25.10 -7.94 9.97
C ALA A 289 24.08 -9.03 10.29
N ALA A 290 22.99 -9.14 9.52
CA ALA A 290 22.00 -10.22 9.67
C ALA A 290 22.62 -11.59 9.37
N VAL A 291 23.41 -11.71 8.30
CA VAL A 291 24.13 -12.95 7.95
C VAL A 291 25.12 -13.32 9.07
N ARG A 292 25.92 -12.37 9.58
CA ARG A 292 26.83 -12.64 10.71
C ARG A 292 26.08 -13.07 11.97
N THR A 293 24.91 -12.52 12.22
CA THR A 293 24.09 -12.91 13.37
C THR A 293 23.57 -14.34 13.21
N ALA A 294 23.05 -14.71 12.04
CA ALA A 294 22.61 -16.06 11.74
C ALA A 294 23.80 -17.06 11.82
N GLN A 295 24.97 -16.68 11.31
CA GLN A 295 26.18 -17.51 11.38
C GLN A 295 26.60 -17.83 12.82
N ARG A 296 26.53 -16.85 13.73
CA ARG A 296 26.80 -17.08 15.16
C ARG A 296 25.77 -18.04 15.78
N GLY A 297 24.52 -17.98 15.32
CA GLY A 297 23.46 -18.87 15.76
C GLY A 297 23.70 -20.34 15.46
N VAL A 298 24.52 -20.67 14.44
CA VAL A 298 24.88 -22.07 14.10
C VAL A 298 25.60 -22.78 15.25
N GLY A 299 26.39 -22.05 16.03
CA GLY A 299 27.06 -22.62 17.24
C GLY A 299 26.21 -22.50 18.53
N GLY A 300 24.98 -22.02 18.44
CA GLY A 300 24.08 -21.79 19.57
C GLY A 300 23.18 -23.01 19.90
N ASN A 301 22.07 -22.71 20.58
CA ASN A 301 21.11 -23.71 21.05
C ASN A 301 20.10 -24.17 20.01
N ALA A 302 20.03 -23.50 18.84
CA ALA A 302 19.10 -23.81 17.75
C ALA A 302 19.83 -23.74 16.39
N PRO A 303 20.82 -24.61 16.15
CA PRO A 303 21.63 -24.54 14.93
C PRO A 303 20.82 -24.74 13.66
N CYS A 304 19.78 -25.58 13.68
CA CYS A 304 18.93 -25.81 12.52
C CYS A 304 18.17 -24.55 12.08
N THR A 305 17.60 -23.81 13.02
CA THR A 305 16.94 -22.51 12.74
C THR A 305 17.92 -21.49 12.14
N ALA A 306 19.16 -21.48 12.64
CA ALA A 306 20.20 -20.59 12.11
C ALA A 306 20.61 -20.98 10.68
N VAL A 307 20.73 -22.26 10.39
CA VAL A 307 21.00 -22.78 9.05
C VAL A 307 19.89 -22.43 8.07
N GLU A 308 18.64 -22.68 8.44
CA GLU A 308 17.47 -22.32 7.62
C GLU A 308 17.43 -20.82 7.32
N ARG A 309 17.72 -19.99 8.33
CA ARG A 309 17.81 -18.54 8.16
C ARG A 309 18.93 -18.15 7.19
N LEU A 310 20.09 -18.80 7.24
CA LEU A 310 21.21 -18.56 6.32
C LEU A 310 20.83 -18.88 4.88
N HIS A 311 20.19 -20.03 4.61
CA HIS A 311 19.72 -20.40 3.27
C HIS A 311 18.61 -19.46 2.78
N THR A 312 17.69 -19.04 3.66
CA THR A 312 16.67 -18.05 3.35
C THR A 312 17.31 -16.70 2.97
N LEU A 313 18.33 -16.27 3.72
CA LEU A 313 19.06 -15.04 3.40
C LEU A 313 19.80 -15.16 2.08
N ASP A 314 20.47 -16.27 1.80
CA ASP A 314 21.14 -16.52 0.51
C ASP A 314 20.19 -16.35 -0.67
N THR A 315 19.07 -17.06 -0.66
CA THR A 315 18.04 -16.99 -1.72
C THR A 315 17.53 -15.57 -1.90
N ARG A 316 17.09 -14.91 -0.82
CA ARG A 316 16.51 -13.57 -0.89
C ARG A 316 17.52 -12.47 -1.27
N LEU A 317 18.77 -12.61 -0.83
CA LEU A 317 19.83 -11.67 -1.21
C LEU A 317 20.24 -11.86 -2.67
N THR A 318 20.21 -13.08 -3.19
CA THR A 318 20.41 -13.36 -4.62
C THR A 318 19.32 -12.69 -5.45
N ASP A 319 18.04 -12.80 -5.05
CA ASP A 319 16.92 -12.13 -5.70
C ASP A 319 17.04 -10.59 -5.63
N LEU A 320 17.46 -10.05 -4.50
CA LEU A 320 17.69 -8.62 -4.34
C LEU A 320 18.85 -8.13 -5.22
N ALA A 321 19.95 -8.86 -5.25
CA ALA A 321 21.15 -8.53 -6.03
C ALA A 321 20.86 -8.45 -7.53
N ALA A 322 19.96 -9.29 -8.05
CA ALA A 322 19.56 -9.29 -9.45
C ALA A 322 18.96 -7.95 -9.93
N THR A 323 18.45 -7.14 -9.00
CA THR A 323 17.79 -5.85 -9.30
C THR A 323 18.45 -4.64 -8.64
N ALA A 324 19.55 -4.84 -7.91
CA ALA A 324 20.14 -3.82 -7.04
C ALA A 324 21.11 -2.84 -7.72
N GLY A 325 21.29 -2.89 -9.04
CA GLY A 325 22.17 -1.98 -9.77
C GLY A 325 23.61 -1.96 -9.20
N GLY A 326 24.07 -0.81 -8.75
CA GLY A 326 25.44 -0.64 -8.25
C GLY A 326 25.78 -1.45 -6.98
N ALA A 327 24.79 -1.84 -6.18
CA ALA A 327 24.98 -2.68 -4.99
C ALA A 327 24.99 -4.19 -5.28
N SER A 328 24.74 -4.61 -6.53
CA SER A 328 24.57 -6.01 -6.94
C SER A 328 25.77 -6.89 -6.57
N THR A 329 26.99 -6.44 -6.83
CA THR A 329 28.23 -7.20 -6.55
C THR A 329 28.40 -7.48 -5.06
N ASP A 330 28.19 -6.47 -4.21
CA ASP A 330 28.34 -6.62 -2.76
C ASP A 330 27.25 -7.52 -2.17
N LEU A 331 26.01 -7.36 -2.63
CA LEU A 331 24.89 -8.21 -2.20
C LEU A 331 25.11 -9.67 -2.63
N THR A 332 25.61 -9.92 -3.84
CA THR A 332 25.99 -11.26 -4.32
C THR A 332 27.06 -11.89 -3.43
N ALA A 333 28.07 -11.11 -3.04
CA ALA A 333 29.10 -11.60 -2.14
C ALA A 333 28.57 -11.97 -0.75
N VAL A 334 27.63 -11.17 -0.21
CA VAL A 334 26.94 -11.44 1.07
C VAL A 334 26.05 -12.67 0.95
N ALA A 335 25.28 -12.82 -0.14
CA ALA A 335 24.46 -14.00 -0.42
C ALA A 335 25.31 -15.28 -0.44
N ALA A 336 26.35 -15.30 -1.27
CA ALA A 336 27.25 -16.46 -1.36
C ALA A 336 27.91 -16.82 -0.02
N ARG A 337 28.17 -15.83 0.85
CA ARG A 337 28.65 -16.12 2.20
C ARG A 337 27.55 -16.76 3.06
N ALA A 338 26.31 -16.29 2.98
CA ALA A 338 25.19 -16.88 3.70
C ALA A 338 24.99 -18.34 3.31
N GLY A 339 25.00 -18.66 2.01
CA GLY A 339 24.91 -20.03 1.50
C GLY A 339 26.03 -20.92 2.04
N ARG A 340 27.30 -20.50 1.88
CA ARG A 340 28.45 -21.27 2.41
C ARG A 340 28.38 -21.50 3.93
N CYS A 341 27.90 -20.50 4.69
CA CYS A 341 27.73 -20.65 6.14
C CYS A 341 26.58 -21.59 6.48
N GLY A 342 25.50 -21.60 5.70
CA GLY A 342 24.39 -22.56 5.83
C GLY A 342 24.85 -24.00 5.58
N ASP A 343 25.56 -24.24 4.47
CA ASP A 343 26.10 -25.55 4.12
C ASP A 343 27.08 -26.07 5.19
N ALA A 344 27.99 -25.21 5.64
CA ALA A 344 28.91 -25.54 6.71
C ALA A 344 28.19 -25.81 8.05
N GLY A 345 27.07 -25.13 8.28
CA GLY A 345 26.25 -25.29 9.49
C GLY A 345 25.37 -26.52 9.49
N ALA A 346 25.12 -27.14 8.34
CA ALA A 346 24.29 -28.34 8.22
C ALA A 346 24.78 -29.51 9.10
N PHE A 347 26.10 -29.59 9.34
CA PHE A 347 26.68 -30.58 10.27
C PHE A 347 26.19 -30.34 11.71
N GLU A 348 26.21 -29.11 12.21
CA GLU A 348 25.81 -28.79 13.59
C GLU A 348 24.29 -29.01 13.76
N CYS A 349 23.50 -28.64 12.72
CA CYS A 349 22.06 -28.95 12.70
C CYS A 349 21.80 -30.47 12.78
N GLY A 350 22.50 -31.27 11.96
CA GLY A 350 22.31 -32.72 12.01
C GLY A 350 22.78 -33.37 13.34
N VAL A 351 23.76 -32.78 14.02
CA VAL A 351 24.16 -33.21 15.39
C VAL A 351 23.05 -32.89 16.40
N ASP A 352 22.44 -31.74 16.28
CA ASP A 352 21.33 -31.28 17.14
C ASP A 352 20.10 -32.19 16.98
N GLN A 353 19.66 -32.39 15.73
CA GLN A 353 18.58 -33.32 15.38
C GLN A 353 18.81 -34.74 15.94
N TYR A 354 20.06 -35.22 15.85
CA TYR A 354 20.41 -36.54 16.42
C TYR A 354 20.25 -36.57 17.94
N ARG A 355 20.66 -35.51 18.65
CA ARG A 355 20.54 -35.40 20.11
C ARG A 355 19.10 -35.31 20.57
N ASP A 356 18.24 -34.64 19.77
CA ASP A 356 16.81 -34.50 20.02
C ASP A 356 16.03 -35.77 19.69
N GLY A 357 16.68 -36.78 19.07
CA GLY A 357 16.06 -38.04 18.69
C GLY A 357 15.35 -38.00 17.34
N ASP A 358 15.43 -36.89 16.61
CA ASP A 358 14.94 -36.80 15.22
C ASP A 358 15.97 -37.43 14.26
N PHE A 359 16.05 -38.77 14.33
CA PHE A 359 17.02 -39.54 13.56
C PHE A 359 16.77 -39.47 12.05
N ALA A 360 15.51 -39.26 11.62
CA ALA A 360 15.20 -39.14 10.21
C ALA A 360 15.78 -37.85 9.62
N ALA A 361 15.53 -36.71 10.28
CA ALA A 361 16.09 -35.42 9.89
C ALA A 361 17.63 -35.42 10.03
N ALA A 362 18.17 -35.95 11.12
CA ALA A 362 19.62 -36.06 11.34
C ALA A 362 20.31 -36.81 10.19
N ARG A 363 19.76 -37.98 9.79
CA ARG A 363 20.27 -38.77 8.67
C ARG A 363 20.29 -37.93 7.38
N GLN A 364 19.20 -37.25 7.09
CA GLN A 364 19.09 -36.45 5.86
C GLN A 364 20.08 -35.26 5.86
N SER A 365 20.17 -34.53 6.96
CA SER A 365 21.12 -33.41 7.12
C SER A 365 22.57 -33.86 6.98
N MET A 366 22.91 -34.99 7.58
CA MET A 366 24.27 -35.54 7.48
C MET A 366 24.60 -36.08 6.09
N ARG A 367 23.65 -36.68 5.38
CA ARG A 367 23.85 -37.14 3.99
C ARG A 367 24.04 -35.91 3.06
N ASN A 368 23.25 -34.87 3.20
CA ASN A 368 23.41 -33.63 2.44
C ASN A 368 24.79 -33.01 2.71
N TYR A 369 25.19 -32.89 3.99
CA TYR A 369 26.52 -32.40 4.35
C TYR A 369 27.64 -33.22 3.72
N VAL A 370 27.52 -34.55 3.67
CA VAL A 370 28.49 -35.46 3.05
C VAL A 370 28.55 -35.26 1.54
N SER A 371 27.43 -35.03 0.86
CA SER A 371 27.43 -34.79 -0.59
C SER A 371 28.14 -33.48 -0.94
N ASP A 372 27.89 -32.43 -0.15
CA ASP A 372 28.35 -31.08 -0.46
C ASP A 372 29.79 -30.82 0.02
N SER A 373 30.25 -31.58 1.01
CA SER A 373 31.59 -31.43 1.57
C SER A 373 32.66 -32.17 0.77
N LYS A 374 33.71 -31.48 0.37
CA LYS A 374 34.83 -32.04 -0.42
C LYS A 374 35.77 -32.97 0.36
N GLY A 375 35.67 -33.08 1.71
CA GLY A 375 36.53 -33.91 2.55
C GLY A 375 36.67 -33.40 3.99
N GLY A 376 37.55 -34.02 4.77
CA GLY A 376 37.89 -33.60 6.13
C GLY A 376 37.24 -34.42 7.26
N GLY A 377 37.70 -34.22 8.49
CA GLY A 377 37.27 -35.00 9.65
C GLY A 377 35.78 -34.88 9.99
N LYS A 378 35.18 -33.72 9.73
CA LYS A 378 33.72 -33.54 9.90
C LYS A 378 32.91 -34.38 8.91
N ARG A 379 33.38 -34.53 7.66
CA ARG A 379 32.71 -35.39 6.66
C ARG A 379 32.68 -36.86 7.09
N GLU A 380 33.79 -37.41 7.60
CA GLU A 380 33.82 -38.76 8.09
C GLU A 380 32.95 -38.95 9.35
N ARG A 381 32.92 -37.95 10.22
CA ARG A 381 32.01 -37.96 11.37
C ARG A 381 30.53 -37.88 10.93
N ALA A 382 30.21 -37.07 9.93
CA ALA A 382 28.86 -36.99 9.38
C ALA A 382 28.39 -38.31 8.78
N LYS A 383 29.26 -39.03 8.04
CA LYS A 383 28.96 -40.41 7.57
C LYS A 383 28.56 -41.33 8.70
N LYS A 384 29.35 -41.34 9.80
CA LYS A 384 29.08 -42.16 10.95
C LYS A 384 27.77 -41.77 11.66
N ILE A 385 27.49 -40.46 11.79
CA ILE A 385 26.21 -39.99 12.35
C ILE A 385 25.03 -40.41 11.46
N ALA A 386 25.17 -40.31 10.14
CA ALA A 386 24.13 -40.77 9.22
C ALA A 386 23.81 -42.25 9.36
N ILE A 387 24.85 -43.11 9.47
CA ILE A 387 24.69 -44.53 9.72
C ILE A 387 24.03 -44.77 11.08
N ALA A 388 24.53 -44.16 12.14
CA ALA A 388 23.98 -44.32 13.48
C ALA A 388 22.52 -43.85 13.58
N ALA A 389 22.18 -42.75 12.91
CA ALA A 389 20.81 -42.26 12.81
C ALA A 389 19.89 -43.24 12.09
N GLU A 390 20.38 -43.87 11.03
CA GLU A 390 19.64 -44.92 10.31
C GLU A 390 19.40 -46.15 11.17
N VAL A 391 20.41 -46.58 11.93
CA VAL A 391 20.27 -47.68 12.92
C VAL A 391 19.28 -47.29 14.03
N ALA A 392 19.35 -46.06 14.51
CA ALA A 392 18.49 -45.55 15.58
C ALA A 392 17.01 -45.42 15.18
N GLN A 393 16.68 -45.25 13.90
CA GLN A 393 15.29 -45.27 13.39
C GLN A 393 14.64 -46.64 13.62
N THR A 394 15.43 -47.73 13.54
CA THR A 394 14.96 -49.12 13.80
C THR A 394 15.13 -49.49 15.27
N LEU A 395 16.24 -49.11 15.86
CA LEU A 395 16.62 -49.39 17.24
C LEU A 395 16.91 -48.11 18.03
N PRO A 396 15.89 -47.45 18.62
CA PRO A 396 16.08 -46.15 19.29
C PRO A 396 17.13 -46.15 20.39
N ALA A 397 17.38 -47.30 21.02
CA ALA A 397 18.44 -47.46 22.03
C ALA A 397 19.85 -47.19 21.48
N ALA A 398 20.05 -47.35 20.18
CA ALA A 398 21.32 -47.07 19.49
C ALA A 398 21.59 -45.55 19.39
N GLY A 399 20.53 -44.72 19.42
CA GLY A 399 20.60 -43.25 19.30
C GLY A 399 20.96 -42.52 20.59
N LYS A 400 21.09 -43.21 21.74
CA LYS A 400 21.35 -42.56 23.03
C LYS A 400 22.67 -41.79 23.10
N LYS A 401 23.63 -42.12 22.26
CA LYS A 401 24.95 -41.47 22.21
C LYS A 401 25.37 -41.19 20.79
N LEU A 402 25.92 -40.00 20.59
CA LEU A 402 26.54 -39.67 19.30
C LEU A 402 27.68 -40.65 18.99
N PRO A 403 27.80 -41.12 17.73
CA PRO A 403 28.87 -41.97 17.32
C PRO A 403 30.22 -41.26 17.40
N THR A 404 31.25 -42.02 17.74
CA THR A 404 32.64 -41.57 17.77
C THR A 404 33.30 -41.74 16.41
N THR A 405 34.49 -41.19 16.24
CA THR A 405 35.34 -41.41 15.06
C THR A 405 36.19 -42.67 15.20
N ALA A 406 36.07 -43.41 16.32
CA ALA A 406 36.82 -44.62 16.56
C ALA A 406 36.63 -45.68 15.46
N SER A 407 37.63 -46.48 15.23
CA SER A 407 37.63 -47.57 14.27
C SER A 407 38.38 -48.76 14.83
N GLY A 408 37.97 -49.97 14.43
CA GLY A 408 38.59 -51.24 14.86
C GLY A 408 38.27 -51.63 16.29
N GLY A 409 38.75 -52.81 16.70
CA GLY A 409 38.56 -53.39 18.02
C GLY A 409 39.27 -54.72 18.14
N THR A 410 39.07 -55.40 19.27
CA THR A 410 39.71 -56.69 19.57
C THR A 410 38.80 -57.91 19.39
N ILE A 411 37.49 -57.69 19.36
CA ILE A 411 36.51 -58.77 19.24
C ILE A 411 36.19 -58.98 17.76
N SER A 412 36.39 -60.20 17.27
CA SER A 412 36.00 -60.60 15.93
C SER A 412 34.50 -60.92 15.89
N VAL A 413 33.76 -60.24 14.98
CA VAL A 413 32.37 -60.54 14.71
C VAL A 413 32.26 -60.95 13.24
N THR A 414 31.82 -62.16 12.96
CA THR A 414 31.59 -62.64 11.59
C THR A 414 30.11 -62.48 11.27
N VAL A 415 29.81 -61.67 10.25
CA VAL A 415 28.45 -61.52 9.77
C VAL A 415 28.27 -62.31 8.49
N LYS A 416 27.23 -63.16 8.46
CA LYS A 416 26.88 -64.04 7.32
C LYS A 416 25.58 -63.57 6.68
N ASN A 417 25.44 -63.74 5.35
CA ASN A 417 24.21 -63.46 4.63
C ASN A 417 23.51 -64.77 4.22
N ASP A 418 22.36 -65.06 4.87
CA ASP A 418 21.44 -66.16 4.54
C ASP A 418 20.17 -65.63 3.85
N SER A 419 20.38 -64.85 2.81
CA SER A 419 19.31 -64.21 2.04
C SER A 419 19.59 -64.34 0.54
N PRO A 420 18.55 -64.47 -0.30
CA PRO A 420 18.71 -64.42 -1.75
C PRO A 420 19.01 -63.01 -2.29
N HIS A 421 19.12 -62.02 -1.40
CA HIS A 421 19.39 -60.61 -1.73
C HIS A 421 20.72 -60.13 -1.15
N ASP A 422 21.35 -59.18 -1.79
CA ASP A 422 22.43 -58.43 -1.19
C ASP A 422 21.93 -57.76 0.09
N ILE A 423 22.73 -57.74 1.15
CA ILE A 423 22.37 -57.07 2.41
C ILE A 423 23.42 -56.05 2.77
N THR A 424 22.98 -54.80 2.94
CA THR A 424 23.80 -53.78 3.60
C THR A 424 23.65 -53.91 5.12
N VAL A 425 24.75 -54.16 5.76
CA VAL A 425 24.86 -54.25 7.22
C VAL A 425 25.29 -52.89 7.76
N LEU A 426 24.42 -52.26 8.53
CA LEU A 426 24.73 -51.05 9.30
C LEU A 426 24.98 -51.44 10.75
N TYR A 427 26.00 -50.86 11.37
CA TYR A 427 26.25 -51.08 12.79
C TYR A 427 26.70 -49.82 13.51
N THR A 428 26.27 -49.67 14.76
CA THR A 428 26.67 -48.59 15.64
C THR A 428 26.78 -49.03 17.09
N GLY A 429 27.67 -48.36 17.81
CA GLY A 429 28.01 -48.63 19.20
C GLY A 429 29.31 -47.91 19.53
N PRO A 430 30.29 -48.55 20.16
CA PRO A 430 31.62 -47.97 20.33
C PRO A 430 32.30 -47.63 19.00
N VAL A 431 32.00 -48.39 17.94
CA VAL A 431 32.42 -48.16 16.56
C VAL A 431 31.18 -48.14 15.65
N THR A 432 31.15 -47.27 14.66
CA THR A 432 30.06 -47.15 13.68
C THR A 432 30.62 -47.38 12.28
N GLY A 433 29.89 -48.17 11.48
CA GLY A 433 30.24 -48.41 10.09
C GLY A 433 29.16 -49.16 9.32
N SER A 434 29.45 -49.45 8.06
CA SER A 434 28.59 -50.23 7.17
C SER A 434 29.41 -51.01 6.16
N PHE A 435 28.86 -52.10 5.66
CA PHE A 435 29.37 -52.86 4.54
C PHE A 435 28.24 -53.65 3.88
N THR A 436 28.45 -54.10 2.66
CA THR A 436 27.50 -54.95 1.94
C THR A 436 28.03 -56.36 1.83
N LEU A 437 27.16 -57.33 1.99
CA LEU A 437 27.36 -58.73 1.69
C LEU A 437 26.56 -59.09 0.46
N GLU A 438 27.18 -59.85 -0.45
CA GLU A 438 26.54 -60.36 -1.64
C GLU A 438 25.40 -61.34 -1.31
N ALA A 439 24.48 -61.54 -2.24
CA ALA A 439 23.39 -62.50 -2.14
C ALA A 439 23.91 -63.92 -1.98
N CYS A 440 23.26 -64.72 -1.14
CA CYS A 440 23.53 -66.15 -1.05
C CYS A 440 22.80 -66.87 -2.20
N GLY A 441 23.55 -67.35 -3.19
CA GLY A 441 22.99 -67.92 -4.41
C GLY A 441 22.09 -69.16 -4.23
N GLY A 442 22.19 -69.86 -3.10
CA GLY A 442 21.34 -70.99 -2.80
C GLY A 442 20.35 -70.77 -1.64
N CYS A 443 20.25 -69.54 -1.13
CA CYS A 443 19.41 -69.23 0.02
C CYS A 443 18.00 -68.76 -0.45
N THR A 444 17.01 -68.93 0.42
CA THR A 444 15.64 -68.49 0.18
C THR A 444 15.15 -67.67 1.36
N ALA A 445 14.29 -66.68 1.11
CA ALA A 445 13.67 -65.93 2.18
C ALA A 445 12.80 -66.84 3.05
N TYR A 446 12.92 -66.72 4.37
CA TYR A 446 12.16 -67.51 5.34
C TYR A 446 10.70 -67.10 5.39
N SER A 447 9.78 -68.02 5.73
CA SER A 447 8.43 -67.64 6.08
C SER A 447 8.42 -67.02 7.49
N LEU A 448 7.51 -66.06 7.74
CA LEU A 448 7.37 -65.49 9.07
C LEU A 448 7.09 -66.59 10.13
N ALA A 449 6.30 -67.63 9.79
CA ALA A 449 6.03 -68.77 10.66
C ALA A 449 7.29 -69.55 11.03
N ALA A 450 8.23 -69.71 10.10
CA ALA A 450 9.50 -70.35 10.38
C ALA A 450 10.33 -69.59 11.41
N THR A 451 10.34 -68.28 11.37
CA THR A 451 11.17 -67.45 12.26
C THR A 451 10.69 -67.38 13.70
N ILE A 452 9.40 -67.69 13.95
CA ILE A 452 8.83 -67.78 15.32
C ILE A 452 8.84 -69.22 15.90
N THR A 453 9.28 -70.18 15.10
CA THR A 453 9.35 -71.58 15.55
C THR A 453 10.52 -71.79 16.57
N PRO A 454 10.26 -72.43 17.72
CA PRO A 454 11.33 -72.71 18.67
C PRO A 454 12.47 -73.46 18.00
N GLY A 455 13.70 -72.99 18.17
CA GLY A 455 14.89 -73.61 17.57
C GLY A 455 15.29 -73.09 16.21
N PHE A 456 14.58 -72.03 15.65
CA PHE A 456 14.99 -71.35 14.43
C PHE A 456 16.42 -70.81 14.55
N LYS A 457 17.31 -71.27 13.66
CA LYS A 457 18.73 -70.88 13.62
C LYS A 457 19.10 -70.56 12.16
N PRO A 458 19.02 -69.31 11.71
CA PRO A 458 19.51 -68.95 10.38
C PRO A 458 21.03 -69.12 10.32
N CYS A 459 21.60 -69.25 9.14
CA CYS A 459 23.02 -69.48 8.86
C CYS A 459 23.60 -70.79 9.51
N SER A 460 22.78 -71.80 9.85
CA SER A 460 23.19 -73.02 10.54
C SER A 460 23.44 -74.20 9.62
N ASP A 461 23.09 -74.11 8.32
CA ASP A 461 23.33 -75.17 7.37
C ASP A 461 24.83 -75.26 7.02
N SER A 462 25.50 -76.30 7.50
CA SER A 462 26.93 -76.50 7.27
C SER A 462 27.26 -76.86 5.82
N GLY A 463 26.28 -77.27 5.03
CA GLY A 463 26.43 -77.55 3.60
C GLY A 463 26.39 -76.33 2.72
N ARG A 464 26.05 -75.13 3.26
CA ARG A 464 25.97 -73.88 2.51
C ARG A 464 27.17 -72.97 2.72
N ASN A 465 27.61 -72.38 1.62
CA ASN A 465 28.63 -71.38 1.68
C ASN A 465 27.95 -69.98 1.72
N TYR A 466 27.81 -69.42 2.93
CA TYR A 466 27.23 -68.10 3.14
C TYR A 466 28.27 -67.04 2.85
N PRO A 467 27.94 -66.01 2.00
CA PRO A 467 28.75 -64.81 1.92
C PRO A 467 28.92 -64.20 3.30
N GLN A 468 30.16 -63.91 3.69
CA GLN A 468 30.46 -63.46 5.06
C GLN A 468 31.59 -62.43 5.08
N ARG A 469 31.57 -61.61 6.14
CA ARG A 469 32.63 -60.65 6.43
C ARG A 469 32.90 -60.59 7.92
N THR A 470 34.16 -60.69 8.28
CA THR A 470 34.60 -60.55 9.68
C THR A 470 35.07 -59.13 9.91
N ILE A 471 34.46 -58.44 10.88
CA ILE A 471 34.83 -57.11 11.37
C ILE A 471 35.38 -57.20 12.77
N ARG A 472 36.23 -56.21 13.14
CA ARG A 472 36.80 -56.16 14.52
C ARG A 472 36.14 -55.02 15.27
N LEU A 473 35.48 -55.32 16.39
CA LEU A 473 34.74 -54.36 17.20
C LEU A 473 35.29 -54.33 18.63
N PRO A 474 35.19 -53.21 19.35
CA PRO A 474 35.52 -53.13 20.76
C PRO A 474 34.49 -53.88 21.61
N THR A 475 34.83 -54.12 22.87
CA THR A 475 33.88 -54.60 23.90
C THR A 475 32.78 -53.53 24.08
N GLY A 476 31.54 -53.96 24.36
CA GLY A 476 30.38 -53.09 24.55
C GLY A 476 29.16 -53.57 23.78
N THR A 477 28.11 -52.76 23.82
CA THR A 477 26.89 -53.05 23.06
C THR A 477 27.00 -52.45 21.65
N THR A 478 26.81 -53.30 20.65
CA THR A 478 26.72 -52.90 19.23
C THR A 478 25.33 -53.28 18.70
N TYR A 479 24.73 -52.37 18.01
CA TYR A 479 23.42 -52.50 17.36
C TYR A 479 23.64 -52.70 15.87
N PHE A 480 22.98 -53.69 15.29
CA PHE A 480 23.04 -54.03 13.87
C PHE A 480 21.70 -53.82 13.21
N VAL A 481 21.70 -53.33 11.99
CA VAL A 481 20.55 -53.31 11.10
C VAL A 481 20.97 -53.91 9.77
N HIS A 482 20.22 -54.91 9.33
CA HIS A 482 20.39 -55.61 8.08
C HIS A 482 19.37 -55.07 7.07
N GLN A 483 19.85 -54.39 6.05
CA GLN A 483 18.99 -53.80 5.00
C GLN A 483 19.11 -54.61 3.71
N PRO A 484 18.12 -55.43 3.37
CA PRO A 484 18.09 -56.11 2.09
C PRO A 484 18.00 -55.12 0.94
N GLN A 485 18.74 -55.39 -0.13
CA GLN A 485 18.78 -54.53 -1.32
C GLN A 485 17.94 -55.15 -2.45
N GLY A 486 17.34 -54.30 -3.27
CA GLY A 486 16.53 -54.69 -4.43
C GLY A 486 15.02 -54.66 -4.20
N SER A 487 14.25 -54.72 -5.29
CA SER A 487 12.78 -54.73 -5.25
C SER A 487 12.25 -56.02 -4.66
N GLY A 488 11.38 -55.95 -3.65
CA GLY A 488 10.81 -57.13 -2.99
C GLY A 488 11.70 -57.78 -1.93
N ALA A 489 12.81 -57.16 -1.57
CA ALA A 489 13.81 -57.75 -0.66
C ALA A 489 13.39 -57.83 0.83
N GLY A 490 12.20 -57.38 1.20
CA GLY A 490 11.69 -57.44 2.57
C GLY A 490 12.06 -56.23 3.45
N SER A 491 11.57 -56.22 4.68
CA SER A 491 11.85 -55.15 5.65
C SER A 491 13.23 -55.33 6.30
N PRO A 492 13.88 -54.25 6.75
CA PRO A 492 15.11 -54.34 7.54
C PRO A 492 14.91 -55.16 8.80
N ALA A 493 15.87 -56.04 9.09
CA ALA A 493 15.97 -56.77 10.36
C ALA A 493 17.02 -56.12 11.28
N SER A 494 16.90 -56.29 12.57
CA SER A 494 17.83 -55.69 13.53
C SER A 494 18.21 -56.64 14.65
N ASP A 495 19.44 -56.54 15.16
CA ASP A 495 19.90 -57.24 16.33
C ASP A 495 20.77 -56.38 17.24
N THR A 496 20.99 -56.85 18.47
CA THR A 496 21.79 -56.15 19.47
C THR A 496 22.76 -57.17 20.12
N ALA A 497 24.04 -56.99 19.83
CA ALA A 497 25.10 -57.83 20.39
C ALA A 497 25.82 -57.14 21.56
N ARG A 498 25.94 -57.84 22.68
CA ARG A 498 26.77 -57.40 23.81
C ARG A 498 28.12 -58.10 23.74
N LEU A 499 29.12 -57.45 23.20
CA LEU A 499 30.44 -57.95 22.92
C LEU A 499 31.32 -57.97 24.18
N ARG A 500 31.92 -59.18 24.50
CA ARG A 500 32.84 -59.39 25.62
C ARG A 500 34.08 -60.16 25.15
N THR A 501 35.19 -59.96 25.81
CA THR A 501 36.40 -60.73 25.53
C THR A 501 36.22 -62.23 25.82
N GLY A 502 36.91 -63.08 25.07
CA GLY A 502 36.85 -64.56 25.26
C GLY A 502 35.70 -65.26 24.51
N TYR A 503 34.90 -64.49 23.70
CA TYR A 503 33.83 -65.10 22.91
C TYR A 503 34.06 -64.85 21.42
N VAL A 504 33.54 -65.74 20.59
CA VAL A 504 33.41 -65.56 19.13
C VAL A 504 31.95 -65.23 18.83
N TYR A 505 31.74 -64.21 18.03
CA TYR A 505 30.41 -63.77 17.68
C TYR A 505 30.14 -64.03 16.20
N THR A 506 28.97 -64.60 15.91
CA THR A 506 28.45 -64.76 14.58
C THR A 506 27.08 -64.08 14.51
N GLU A 507 26.94 -63.13 13.62
CA GLU A 507 25.71 -62.48 13.30
C GLU A 507 25.17 -63.01 11.97
N CYS A 508 23.86 -63.27 11.88
CA CYS A 508 23.24 -63.79 10.67
C CYS A 508 22.19 -62.83 10.11
N ALA A 509 22.45 -62.32 8.94
CA ALA A 509 21.49 -61.53 8.19
C ALA A 509 20.64 -62.45 7.31
N TYR A 510 19.33 -62.38 7.44
CA TYR A 510 18.36 -63.12 6.64
C TYR A 510 17.16 -62.26 6.28
N THR A 511 16.35 -62.75 5.33
CA THR A 511 15.11 -62.05 4.90
C THR A 511 13.89 -62.93 5.14
N THR A 512 12.76 -62.29 5.44
CA THR A 512 11.46 -62.95 5.59
C THR A 512 10.54 -62.55 4.41
N ARG A 513 9.74 -63.49 3.93
CA ARG A 513 8.70 -63.22 2.93
C ARG A 513 7.60 -62.38 3.57
N THR A 514 7.27 -61.24 2.98
CA THR A 514 6.11 -60.43 3.36
C THR A 514 4.85 -61.16 2.90
N PHE A 515 3.79 -61.19 3.72
CA PHE A 515 2.47 -61.70 3.31
C PHE A 515 1.98 -60.85 2.13
N GLY A 516 1.84 -61.44 0.94
CA GLY A 516 1.29 -60.78 -0.25
C GLY A 516 2.17 -60.80 -1.49
N SER A 517 3.41 -61.23 -1.48
CA SER A 517 4.22 -61.46 -2.70
C SER A 517 4.04 -62.93 -3.19
N GLY A 518 2.81 -63.27 -3.54
CA GLY A 518 2.49 -64.52 -4.22
C GLY A 518 2.51 -64.30 -5.73
N THR A 519 3.45 -64.97 -6.41
CA THR A 519 3.62 -65.24 -7.86
C THR A 519 3.74 -64.04 -8.78
#